data_43c6a07741d8b0f948508ee3fc90378e
#
_entry.id   43c6a07741d8b0f948508ee3fc90378e
#
_cell.length_a   1.000
_cell.length_b   1.000
_cell.length_c   1.000
_cell.angle_alpha   90.00
_cell.angle_beta   90.00
_cell.angle_gamma   90.00
#
_symmetry.space_group_name_H-M   'P 1'
#
loop_
_entity.id
_entity.type
_entity.pdbx_description
1 polymer ?
#
loop_
_entity_poly.entity_id
_entity_poly.type
_entity_poly.pdbx_seq_one_letter_code
_entity_poly.pdbx_strand_id
1 'polypeptide(L)'
;MPVFSKAPRILRESVIFPYLAGADFLRWWAGSELRDTMPFGPRMPTSTEQVLHPYRYGRGDVPITLAFDQPDDGALYEDVFGEFDIRVLNAELSKTAEVTTPIAIGWGGDRFRVYDSPDGAALVWYTVWDDQPSRIRFVTSTVERLQKKRPLGYRLETTQPTIDGKPGVRLVLAPVRWTGWDNLPTVHVVKPAP
;
A
#
# COMPACT_ATOMS: atom_id res chain seq x y z
N MET A 1 -4.45 4.98 -28.04
CA MET A 1 -5.38 6.01 -27.48
C MET A 1 -4.55 7.08 -26.79
N PRO A 2 -4.58 8.35 -27.24
CA PRO A 2 -3.68 9.39 -26.69
C PRO A 2 -3.95 9.75 -25.22
N VAL A 3 -5.17 9.56 -24.73
CA VAL A 3 -5.54 9.88 -23.33
C VAL A 3 -4.92 8.88 -22.36
N PHE A 4 -4.97 7.59 -22.68
CA PHE A 4 -4.41 6.53 -21.82
C PHE A 4 -2.89 6.64 -21.68
N SER A 5 -2.17 6.93 -22.77
CA SER A 5 -0.71 7.07 -22.74
C SER A 5 -0.21 8.27 -21.93
N LYS A 6 -1.06 9.29 -21.73
CA LYS A 6 -0.76 10.50 -20.96
C LYS A 6 -1.23 10.42 -19.49
N ALA A 7 -2.01 9.39 -19.14
CA ALA A 7 -2.47 9.22 -17.78
C ALA A 7 -1.30 8.93 -16.82
N PRO A 8 -1.36 9.36 -15.55
CA PRO A 8 -0.40 8.96 -14.54
C PRO A 8 -0.20 7.45 -14.50
N ARG A 9 1.03 7.02 -14.24
CA ARG A 9 1.39 5.60 -14.29
C ARG A 9 0.48 4.75 -13.42
N ILE A 10 0.20 5.20 -12.20
CA ILE A 10 -0.68 4.48 -11.28
C ILE A 10 -2.04 4.14 -11.93
N LEU A 11 -2.68 5.09 -12.61
CA LEU A 11 -3.97 4.86 -13.27
C LEU A 11 -3.86 3.85 -14.42
N ARG A 12 -2.79 3.90 -15.21
CA ARG A 12 -2.57 2.96 -16.30
C ARG A 12 -2.35 1.53 -15.80
N GLU A 13 -1.51 1.38 -14.80
CA GLU A 13 -1.19 0.08 -14.20
C GLU A 13 -2.40 -0.51 -13.47
N SER A 14 -3.16 0.31 -12.73
CA SER A 14 -4.36 -0.15 -11.99
C SER A 14 -5.48 -0.63 -12.92
N VAL A 15 -5.62 -0.02 -14.12
CA VAL A 15 -6.60 -0.50 -15.12
C VAL A 15 -6.18 -1.84 -15.73
N ILE A 16 -4.88 -2.08 -15.91
CA ILE A 16 -4.35 -3.30 -16.53
C ILE A 16 -4.25 -4.45 -15.52
N PHE A 17 -3.94 -4.15 -14.26
CA PHE A 17 -3.70 -5.13 -13.20
C PHE A 17 -4.77 -6.23 -13.10
N PRO A 18 -6.09 -5.95 -13.06
CA PRO A 18 -7.11 -6.99 -12.97
C PRO A 18 -7.07 -7.98 -14.14
N TYR A 19 -6.70 -7.52 -15.33
CA TYR A 19 -6.65 -8.37 -16.53
C TYR A 19 -5.42 -9.27 -16.55
N LEU A 20 -4.26 -8.79 -16.12
CA LEU A 20 -3.02 -9.58 -16.14
C LEU A 20 -2.89 -10.43 -14.87
N ALA A 21 -2.78 -9.80 -13.72
CA ALA A 21 -2.60 -10.50 -12.46
C ALA A 21 -3.85 -11.30 -12.06
N GLY A 22 -5.05 -10.77 -12.33
CA GLY A 22 -6.30 -11.49 -12.13
C GLY A 22 -6.41 -12.75 -12.99
N ALA A 23 -5.99 -12.68 -14.27
CA ALA A 23 -5.96 -13.86 -15.13
C ALA A 23 -4.98 -14.92 -14.64
N ASP A 24 -3.80 -14.52 -14.13
CA ASP A 24 -2.82 -15.42 -13.55
C ASP A 24 -3.34 -16.07 -12.25
N PHE A 25 -4.01 -15.29 -11.41
CA PHE A 25 -4.68 -15.77 -10.21
C PHE A 25 -5.77 -16.82 -10.55
N LEU A 26 -6.62 -16.54 -11.54
CA LEU A 26 -7.67 -17.46 -11.97
C LEU A 26 -7.09 -18.74 -12.61
N ARG A 27 -5.98 -18.63 -13.33
CA ARG A 27 -5.27 -19.80 -13.88
C ARG A 27 -4.72 -20.69 -12.77
N TRP A 28 -4.11 -20.08 -11.74
CA TRP A 28 -3.69 -20.79 -10.55
C TRP A 28 -4.88 -21.46 -9.84
N TRP A 29 -6.00 -20.71 -9.66
CA TRP A 29 -7.22 -21.23 -9.04
C TRP A 29 -7.73 -22.50 -9.72
N ALA A 30 -7.84 -22.47 -11.04
CA ALA A 30 -8.29 -23.60 -11.85
C ALA A 30 -7.36 -24.84 -11.75
N GLY A 31 -6.09 -24.66 -11.41
CA GLY A 31 -5.13 -25.74 -11.18
C GLY A 31 -4.97 -26.16 -9.71
N SER A 32 -5.64 -25.49 -8.77
CA SER A 32 -5.53 -25.73 -7.33
C SER A 32 -6.61 -26.67 -6.80
N GLU A 33 -6.53 -26.99 -5.51
CA GLU A 33 -7.58 -27.74 -4.79
C GLU A 33 -8.90 -26.95 -4.69
N LEU A 34 -8.87 -25.64 -4.95
CA LEU A 34 -10.04 -24.75 -4.93
C LEU A 34 -10.84 -24.74 -6.23
N ARG A 35 -10.38 -25.44 -7.29
CA ARG A 35 -10.94 -25.43 -8.66
C ARG A 35 -12.44 -25.69 -8.75
N ASP A 36 -12.97 -26.52 -7.83
CA ASP A 36 -14.39 -26.87 -7.79
C ASP A 36 -15.26 -25.82 -7.06
N THR A 37 -14.66 -24.66 -6.74
CA THR A 37 -15.31 -23.54 -6.09
C THR A 37 -15.13 -22.25 -6.91
N MET A 38 -15.76 -21.16 -6.49
CA MET A 38 -15.64 -19.88 -7.17
C MET A 38 -14.79 -18.90 -6.36
N PRO A 39 -13.92 -18.10 -6.99
CA PRO A 39 -13.11 -17.07 -6.33
C PRO A 39 -13.94 -15.78 -6.04
N PHE A 40 -15.18 -15.96 -5.61
CA PHE A 40 -16.12 -14.89 -5.31
C PHE A 40 -16.73 -15.06 -3.91
N GLY A 41 -17.42 -14.01 -3.45
CA GLY A 41 -18.01 -13.98 -2.12
C GLY A 41 -16.95 -14.16 -1.02
N PRO A 42 -17.12 -15.07 -0.09
CA PRO A 42 -16.19 -15.28 1.04
C PRO A 42 -14.76 -15.67 0.63
N ARG A 43 -14.58 -16.11 -0.62
CA ARG A 43 -13.28 -16.51 -1.17
C ARG A 43 -12.69 -15.48 -2.13
N MET A 44 -13.29 -14.32 -2.25
CA MET A 44 -12.72 -13.25 -3.05
C MET A 44 -11.43 -12.74 -2.38
N PRO A 45 -10.31 -12.61 -3.12
CA PRO A 45 -9.13 -11.94 -2.57
C PRO A 45 -9.46 -10.53 -2.06
N THR A 46 -8.96 -10.20 -0.90
CA THR A 46 -9.20 -8.91 -0.23
C THR A 46 -8.03 -7.94 -0.36
N SER A 47 -6.93 -8.38 -0.98
CA SER A 47 -5.76 -7.55 -1.23
C SER A 47 -5.11 -7.85 -2.58
N THR A 48 -4.38 -6.88 -3.09
CA THR A 48 -3.55 -7.07 -4.30
C THR A 48 -2.41 -8.06 -4.06
N GLU A 49 -1.91 -8.19 -2.83
CA GLU A 49 -0.94 -9.20 -2.45
C GLU A 49 -1.46 -10.63 -2.70
N GLN A 50 -2.68 -10.92 -2.28
CA GLN A 50 -3.29 -12.23 -2.48
C GLN A 50 -3.42 -12.59 -3.97
N VAL A 51 -3.71 -11.60 -4.81
CA VAL A 51 -3.76 -11.79 -6.27
C VAL A 51 -2.36 -11.98 -6.86
N LEU A 52 -1.36 -11.25 -6.37
CA LEU A 52 0.03 -11.35 -6.81
C LEU A 52 0.72 -12.62 -6.33
N HIS A 53 0.28 -13.17 -5.21
CA HIS A 53 0.87 -14.35 -4.56
C HIS A 53 -0.18 -15.43 -4.29
N PRO A 54 -0.78 -16.04 -5.34
CA PRO A 54 -1.89 -16.99 -5.18
C PRO A 54 -1.55 -18.18 -4.29
N TYR A 55 -0.30 -18.64 -4.25
CA TYR A 55 0.13 -19.70 -3.34
C TYR A 55 0.11 -19.28 -1.86
N ARG A 56 0.38 -18.02 -1.54
CA ARG A 56 0.21 -17.47 -0.18
C ARG A 56 -1.26 -17.40 0.18
N TYR A 57 -2.10 -16.89 -0.74
CA TYR A 57 -3.55 -16.91 -0.59
C TYR A 57 -4.08 -18.33 -0.29
N GLY A 58 -3.66 -19.34 -1.06
CA GLY A 58 -4.06 -20.75 -0.87
C GLY A 58 -3.63 -21.34 0.48
N ARG A 59 -2.64 -20.75 1.16
CA ARG A 59 -2.21 -21.13 2.51
C ARG A 59 -2.91 -20.33 3.61
N GLY A 60 -3.89 -19.50 3.26
CA GLY A 60 -4.63 -18.70 4.21
C GLY A 60 -3.92 -17.42 4.65
N ASP A 61 -2.99 -16.91 3.85
CA ASP A 61 -2.36 -15.61 4.13
C ASP A 61 -3.38 -14.47 3.99
N VAL A 62 -3.55 -13.70 5.05
CA VAL A 62 -4.56 -12.64 5.14
C VAL A 62 -3.87 -11.33 5.51
N PRO A 63 -4.15 -10.23 4.80
CA PRO A 63 -3.58 -8.93 5.11
C PRO A 63 -4.03 -8.44 6.49
N ILE A 64 -3.12 -7.74 7.17
CA ILE A 64 -3.40 -7.05 8.43
C ILE A 64 -4.22 -5.80 8.10
N THR A 65 -5.41 -5.71 8.68
CA THR A 65 -6.25 -4.52 8.55
C THR A 65 -5.85 -3.50 9.60
N LEU A 66 -5.46 -2.30 9.16
CA LEU A 66 -5.22 -1.16 10.03
C LEU A 66 -6.43 -0.21 10.03
N ALA A 67 -6.72 0.38 11.17
CA ALA A 67 -7.65 1.49 11.30
C ALA A 67 -6.99 2.64 12.08
N PHE A 68 -7.35 3.88 11.75
CA PHE A 68 -6.94 5.03 12.53
C PHE A 68 -7.75 5.12 13.83
N ASP A 69 -7.08 5.50 14.93
CA ASP A 69 -7.70 5.60 16.25
C ASP A 69 -8.72 6.74 16.32
N GLN A 70 -8.51 7.80 15.53
CA GLN A 70 -9.43 8.93 15.42
C GLN A 70 -10.38 8.70 14.24
N PRO A 71 -11.69 8.48 14.47
CA PRO A 71 -12.64 8.15 13.40
C PRO A 71 -12.90 9.33 12.44
N ASP A 72 -12.88 10.57 12.94
CA ASP A 72 -13.08 11.78 12.14
C ASP A 72 -12.12 12.86 12.63
N ASP A 73 -11.04 13.07 11.89
CA ASP A 73 -10.02 14.07 12.16
C ASP A 73 -9.87 15.09 11.01
N GLY A 74 -10.86 15.18 10.13
CA GLY A 74 -10.87 16.09 8.98
C GLY A 74 -10.10 15.55 7.76
N ALA A 75 -9.85 14.26 7.66
CA ALA A 75 -9.25 13.66 6.49
C ALA A 75 -10.20 13.77 5.29
N LEU A 76 -9.67 14.19 4.12
CA LEU A 76 -10.40 14.21 2.86
C LEU A 76 -10.60 12.82 2.27
N TYR A 77 -9.65 11.94 2.52
CA TYR A 77 -9.63 10.62 1.91
C TYR A 77 -8.85 9.64 2.80
N GLU A 78 -9.35 8.42 2.88
CA GLU A 78 -8.71 7.33 3.60
C GLU A 78 -8.83 6.05 2.78
N ASP A 79 -7.70 5.33 2.59
CA ASP A 79 -7.68 4.08 1.83
C ASP A 79 -6.43 3.24 2.15
N VAL A 80 -6.24 2.17 1.39
CA VAL A 80 -5.11 1.24 1.40
C VAL A 80 -4.42 1.30 0.04
N PHE A 81 -3.09 1.37 0.00
CA PHE A 81 -2.34 1.21 -1.25
C PHE A 81 -2.23 -0.27 -1.66
N GLY A 82 -1.89 -1.12 -0.71
CA GLY A 82 -1.61 -2.52 -1.01
C GLY A 82 -0.25 -2.74 -1.68
N GLU A 83 0.11 -4.00 -1.85
CA GLU A 83 1.42 -4.37 -2.42
C GLU A 83 1.60 -3.85 -3.84
N PHE A 84 0.56 -3.93 -4.67
CA PHE A 84 0.64 -3.52 -6.08
C PHE A 84 0.97 -2.04 -6.23
N ASP A 85 0.25 -1.15 -5.53
CA ASP A 85 0.46 0.29 -5.66
C ASP A 85 1.82 0.71 -5.10
N ILE A 86 2.34 0.03 -4.07
CA ILE A 86 3.71 0.24 -3.58
C ILE A 86 4.75 -0.14 -4.66
N ARG A 87 4.51 -1.23 -5.41
CA ARG A 87 5.37 -1.59 -6.55
C ARG A 87 5.34 -0.52 -7.64
N VAL A 88 4.15 -0.03 -8.00
CA VAL A 88 3.98 1.05 -8.99
C VAL A 88 4.67 2.33 -8.54
N LEU A 89 4.47 2.73 -7.28
CA LEU A 89 5.14 3.90 -6.69
C LEU A 89 6.66 3.77 -6.77
N ASN A 90 7.19 2.62 -6.40
CA ASN A 90 8.65 2.41 -6.46
C ASN A 90 9.17 2.41 -7.90
N ALA A 91 8.46 1.82 -8.85
CA ALA A 91 8.82 1.85 -10.27
C ALA A 91 8.82 3.29 -10.83
N GLU A 92 7.86 4.12 -10.43
CA GLU A 92 7.80 5.55 -10.78
C GLU A 92 8.98 6.32 -10.16
N LEU A 93 9.25 6.10 -8.88
CA LEU A 93 10.39 6.73 -8.20
C LEU A 93 11.74 6.31 -8.78
N SER A 94 11.86 5.08 -9.27
CA SER A 94 13.10 4.53 -9.86
C SER A 94 13.22 4.83 -11.35
N LYS A 95 12.15 5.29 -12.01
CA LYS A 95 12.02 5.43 -13.46
C LYS A 95 12.29 4.12 -14.22
N THR A 96 11.93 2.99 -13.62
CA THR A 96 12.04 1.67 -14.27
C THR A 96 10.79 1.38 -15.11
N ALA A 97 10.96 0.65 -16.23
CA ALA A 97 9.85 0.28 -17.09
C ALA A 97 8.91 -0.75 -16.41
N GLU A 98 9.47 -1.64 -15.61
CA GLU A 98 8.74 -2.76 -15.03
C GLU A 98 8.27 -2.49 -13.59
N VAL A 99 7.09 -3.01 -13.25
CA VAL A 99 6.47 -2.96 -11.91
C VAL A 99 6.79 -4.23 -11.09
N THR A 100 7.72 -5.05 -11.58
CA THR A 100 8.03 -6.40 -11.06
C THR A 100 9.00 -6.44 -9.88
N THR A 101 9.37 -5.30 -9.31
CA THR A 101 10.39 -5.25 -8.26
C THR A 101 9.95 -5.95 -6.97
N PRO A 102 10.83 -6.76 -6.33
CA PRO A 102 10.53 -7.48 -5.08
C PRO A 102 10.42 -6.57 -3.85
N ILE A 103 10.36 -5.27 -4.06
CA ILE A 103 10.46 -4.24 -3.01
C ILE A 103 9.29 -4.27 -2.03
N ALA A 104 8.11 -4.67 -2.50
CA ALA A 104 6.91 -4.74 -1.69
C ALA A 104 6.59 -6.17 -1.19
N ILE A 105 7.43 -7.16 -1.52
CA ILE A 105 7.28 -8.52 -0.99
C ILE A 105 7.41 -8.49 0.53
N GLY A 106 6.45 -9.13 1.21
CA GLY A 106 6.34 -9.09 2.67
C GLY A 106 5.57 -7.87 3.18
N TRP A 107 4.83 -7.19 2.29
CA TRP A 107 3.79 -6.27 2.71
C TRP A 107 2.73 -7.05 3.49
N GLY A 108 2.44 -6.60 4.71
CA GLY A 108 1.45 -7.26 5.56
C GLY A 108 0.16 -6.47 5.69
N GLY A 109 0.20 -5.17 5.39
CA GLY A 109 -0.95 -4.27 5.47
C GLY A 109 -0.54 -2.80 5.47
N ASP A 110 -1.46 -1.93 5.12
CA ASP A 110 -1.25 -0.49 5.24
C ASP A 110 -2.57 0.27 5.38
N ARG A 111 -2.48 1.53 5.77
CA ARG A 111 -3.58 2.48 5.81
C ARG A 111 -3.04 3.88 5.66
N PHE A 112 -3.68 4.71 4.85
CA PHE A 112 -3.28 6.10 4.70
C PHE A 112 -4.47 7.05 4.78
N ARG A 113 -4.19 8.29 5.20
CA ARG A 113 -5.09 9.44 5.12
C ARG A 113 -4.45 10.57 4.35
N VAL A 114 -5.29 11.28 3.62
CA VAL A 114 -4.93 12.53 2.95
C VAL A 114 -5.73 13.67 3.57
N TYR A 115 -5.05 14.73 3.92
CA TYR A 115 -5.65 15.95 4.47
C TYR A 115 -5.44 17.12 3.51
N ASP A 116 -6.39 18.04 3.49
CA ASP A 116 -6.22 19.31 2.79
C ASP A 116 -5.47 20.32 3.66
N SER A 117 -4.70 21.16 3.00
CA SER A 117 -4.11 22.34 3.65
C SER A 117 -3.92 23.44 2.62
N PRO A 118 -3.82 24.72 3.06
CA PRO A 118 -3.62 25.86 2.15
C PRO A 118 -2.38 25.74 1.25
N ASP A 119 -1.38 25.00 1.71
CA ASP A 119 -0.11 24.83 0.99
C ASP A 119 -0.03 23.51 0.19
N GLY A 120 -1.13 22.71 0.14
CA GLY A 120 -1.24 21.46 -0.59
C GLY A 120 -1.62 20.26 0.28
N ALA A 121 -1.77 19.10 -0.33
CA ALA A 121 -2.20 17.87 0.36
C ALA A 121 -1.15 17.36 1.34
N ALA A 122 -1.60 16.86 2.50
CA ALA A 122 -0.77 16.17 3.47
C ALA A 122 -1.15 14.68 3.50
N LEU A 123 -0.16 13.80 3.47
CA LEU A 123 -0.31 12.36 3.53
C LEU A 123 0.25 11.84 4.86
N VAL A 124 -0.57 11.06 5.58
CA VAL A 124 -0.12 10.21 6.70
C VAL A 124 -0.35 8.77 6.31
N TRP A 125 0.72 7.98 6.28
CA TRP A 125 0.68 6.61 5.80
C TRP A 125 1.37 5.66 6.78
N TYR A 126 0.68 4.61 7.16
CA TYR A 126 1.19 3.52 7.98
C TYR A 126 1.27 2.24 7.17
N THR A 127 2.38 1.53 7.29
CA THR A 127 2.58 0.21 6.68
C THR A 127 3.01 -0.79 7.75
N VAL A 128 2.64 -2.05 7.56
CA VAL A 128 3.08 -3.19 8.37
C VAL A 128 3.73 -4.21 7.44
N TRP A 129 4.80 -4.84 7.91
CA TRP A 129 5.61 -5.78 7.14
C TRP A 129 5.71 -7.13 7.85
N ASP A 130 5.82 -8.21 7.10
CA ASP A 130 5.94 -9.57 7.63
C ASP A 130 7.17 -9.71 8.53
N ASP A 131 8.29 -9.09 8.12
CA ASP A 131 9.57 -9.16 8.80
C ASP A 131 10.42 -7.88 8.67
N GLN A 132 11.49 -7.81 9.44
CA GLN A 132 12.44 -6.70 9.43
C GLN A 132 13.13 -6.51 8.06
N PRO A 133 13.62 -7.55 7.37
CA PRO A 133 14.20 -7.40 6.05
C PRO A 133 13.25 -6.75 5.04
N SER A 134 11.97 -7.10 5.05
CA SER A 134 10.95 -6.51 4.16
C SER A 134 10.74 -5.02 4.44
N ARG A 135 10.62 -4.65 5.72
CA ARG A 135 10.56 -3.24 6.14
C ARG A 135 11.81 -2.47 5.70
N ILE A 136 13.00 -3.01 5.92
CA ILE A 136 14.27 -2.36 5.53
C ILE A 136 14.30 -2.15 4.01
N ARG A 137 13.93 -3.13 3.20
CA ARG A 137 13.85 -2.98 1.74
C ARG A 137 12.93 -1.82 1.33
N PHE A 138 11.75 -1.72 1.93
CA PHE A 138 10.83 -0.63 1.67
C PHE A 138 11.43 0.73 2.04
N VAL A 139 12.00 0.86 3.24
CA VAL A 139 12.60 2.12 3.70
C VAL A 139 13.74 2.55 2.78
N THR A 140 14.70 1.67 2.50
CA THR A 140 15.90 2.01 1.71
C THR A 140 15.59 2.25 0.23
N SER A 141 14.54 1.64 -0.30
CA SER A 141 14.20 1.79 -1.72
C SER A 141 13.11 2.80 -2.00
N THR A 142 12.03 2.83 -1.21
CA THR A 142 10.89 3.70 -1.47
C THR A 142 11.00 5.00 -0.67
N VAL A 143 11.17 4.91 0.65
CA VAL A 143 11.16 6.09 1.52
C VAL A 143 12.34 7.03 1.24
N GLU A 144 13.55 6.49 1.06
CA GLU A 144 14.72 7.32 0.73
C GLU A 144 14.58 8.02 -0.63
N ARG A 145 13.93 7.36 -1.61
CA ARG A 145 13.64 8.02 -2.90
C ARG A 145 12.58 9.09 -2.80
N LEU A 146 11.53 8.86 -2.03
CA LEU A 146 10.53 9.88 -1.71
C LEU A 146 11.18 11.10 -1.05
N GLN A 147 12.08 10.87 -0.10
CA GLN A 147 12.82 11.95 0.56
C GLN A 147 13.62 12.80 -0.43
N LYS A 148 14.27 12.16 -1.41
CA LYS A 148 15.06 12.86 -2.45
C LYS A 148 14.18 13.60 -3.47
N LYS A 149 12.96 13.12 -3.69
CA LYS A 149 12.02 13.64 -4.72
C LYS A 149 10.86 14.44 -4.13
N ARG A 150 10.82 14.67 -2.81
CA ARG A 150 9.74 15.41 -2.18
C ARG A 150 9.60 16.81 -2.81
N PRO A 151 8.37 17.33 -2.93
CA PRO A 151 8.14 18.68 -3.45
C PRO A 151 8.83 19.74 -2.60
N LEU A 152 9.19 20.84 -3.23
CA LEU A 152 9.69 22.02 -2.51
C LEU A 152 8.61 22.52 -1.55
N GLY A 153 9.00 22.91 -0.34
CA GLY A 153 8.06 23.33 0.70
C GLY A 153 7.40 22.19 1.48
N TYR A 154 7.73 20.94 1.14
CA TYR A 154 7.26 19.76 1.89
C TYR A 154 8.33 19.23 2.84
N ARG A 155 7.87 18.69 3.98
CA ARG A 155 8.66 17.89 4.91
C ARG A 155 8.22 16.43 4.76
N LEU A 156 9.17 15.50 4.79
CA LEU A 156 8.91 14.08 4.93
C LEU A 156 9.50 13.62 6.27
N GLU A 157 8.65 13.04 7.10
CA GLU A 157 9.04 12.42 8.37
C GLU A 157 8.73 10.93 8.32
N THR A 158 9.65 10.13 8.86
CA THR A 158 9.48 8.68 8.90
C THR A 158 9.88 8.16 10.26
N THR A 159 9.03 7.34 10.85
CA THR A 159 9.32 6.56 12.06
C THR A 159 9.08 5.08 11.81
N GLN A 160 9.66 4.22 12.62
CA GLN A 160 9.60 2.77 12.46
C GLN A 160 9.01 2.11 13.72
N PRO A 161 7.71 2.31 13.98
CA PRO A 161 7.04 1.71 15.12
C PRO A 161 6.94 0.18 15.00
N THR A 162 6.69 -0.47 16.13
CA THR A 162 6.14 -1.82 16.15
C THR A 162 4.62 -1.70 16.24
N ILE A 163 3.89 -2.35 15.35
CA ILE A 163 2.44 -2.33 15.29
C ILE A 163 1.95 -3.76 15.49
N ASP A 164 1.32 -4.03 16.61
CA ASP A 164 0.87 -5.37 17.03
C ASP A 164 1.96 -6.46 16.87
N GLY A 165 3.17 -6.15 17.34
CA GLY A 165 4.32 -7.06 17.26
C GLY A 165 5.02 -7.15 15.90
N LYS A 166 4.51 -6.48 14.88
CA LYS A 166 5.05 -6.48 13.51
C LYS A 166 5.89 -5.23 13.22
N PRO A 167 6.89 -5.35 12.34
CA PRO A 167 7.66 -4.19 11.88
C PRO A 167 6.78 -3.21 11.10
N GLY A 168 6.65 -1.98 11.58
CA GLY A 168 5.88 -0.93 10.92
C GLY A 168 6.72 0.22 10.40
N VAL A 169 6.13 1.03 9.52
CA VAL A 169 6.64 2.35 9.11
C VAL A 169 5.49 3.34 9.16
N ARG A 170 5.68 4.47 9.84
CA ARG A 170 4.85 5.66 9.65
C ARG A 170 5.61 6.63 8.75
N LEU A 171 4.98 7.05 7.68
CA LEU A 171 5.47 8.06 6.75
C LEU A 171 4.48 9.23 6.74
N VAL A 172 4.99 10.44 6.94
CA VAL A 172 4.23 11.68 6.81
C VAL A 172 4.90 12.54 5.76
N LEU A 173 4.17 12.86 4.69
CA LEU A 173 4.61 13.77 3.65
C LEU A 173 3.62 14.94 3.57
N ALA A 174 4.03 16.11 4.03
CA ALA A 174 3.13 17.24 4.12
C ALA A 174 3.86 18.57 3.94
N PRO A 175 3.15 19.66 3.60
CA PRO A 175 3.70 21.01 3.63
C PRO A 175 4.33 21.31 5.00
N VAL A 176 5.44 22.05 5.01
CA VAL A 176 6.17 22.40 6.25
C VAL A 176 5.26 23.09 7.27
N ARG A 177 4.31 23.91 6.78
CA ARG A 177 3.37 24.68 7.64
C ARG A 177 2.04 23.96 7.89
N TRP A 178 1.91 22.68 7.52
CA TRP A 178 0.71 21.92 7.83
C TRP A 178 0.52 21.81 9.36
N THR A 179 -0.65 22.18 9.86
CA THR A 179 -0.95 22.21 11.30
C THR A 179 -1.06 20.82 11.94
N GLY A 180 -1.29 19.78 11.13
CA GLY A 180 -1.38 18.40 11.62
C GLY A 180 -0.05 17.80 12.11
N TRP A 181 1.11 18.48 11.90
CA TRP A 181 2.40 18.00 12.41
C TRP A 181 2.44 17.82 13.93
N ASP A 182 1.69 18.63 14.67
CA ASP A 182 1.68 18.62 16.13
C ASP A 182 0.73 17.56 16.72
N ASN A 183 -0.15 16.99 15.89
CA ASN A 183 -1.13 15.96 16.32
C ASN A 183 -1.33 14.90 15.24
N LEU A 184 -0.31 14.10 15.00
CA LEU A 184 -0.37 13.02 14.00
C LEU A 184 -1.29 11.90 14.47
N PRO A 185 -2.23 11.42 13.63
CA PRO A 185 -3.11 10.31 13.99
C PRO A 185 -2.31 9.02 14.18
N THR A 186 -2.79 8.15 15.05
CA THR A 186 -2.25 6.81 15.32
C THR A 186 -3.14 5.71 14.73
N VAL A 187 -2.62 4.49 14.63
CA VAL A 187 -3.36 3.35 14.08
C VAL A 187 -3.29 2.15 15.04
N HIS A 188 -4.30 1.30 14.95
CA HIS A 188 -4.32 -0.03 15.57
C HIS A 188 -4.65 -1.11 14.53
N VAL A 189 -4.36 -2.36 14.88
CA VAL A 189 -4.78 -3.53 14.10
C VAL A 189 -6.23 -3.88 14.44
N VAL A 190 -7.06 -3.96 13.40
CA VAL A 190 -8.44 -4.44 13.53
C VAL A 190 -8.40 -5.95 13.65
N LYS A 191 -8.81 -6.47 14.81
CA LYS A 191 -8.96 -7.91 14.99
C LYS A 191 -10.25 -8.39 14.32
N PRO A 192 -10.21 -9.54 13.59
CA PRO A 192 -11.45 -10.12 13.08
C PRO A 192 -12.43 -10.35 14.24
N ALA A 193 -13.70 -10.13 13.98
CA ALA A 193 -14.73 -10.50 14.93
C ALA A 193 -14.65 -12.01 15.24
N PRO A 194 -14.84 -12.41 16.51
CA PRO A 194 -14.79 -13.81 16.94
C PRO A 194 -15.85 -14.68 16.25
#